data_c427f8f154c11e8e9f992bb09214c35c
#
_entry.id   c427f8f154c11e8e9f992bb09214c35c
#
_cell.length_a   1.000
_cell.length_b   1.000
_cell.length_c   1.000
_cell.angle_alpha   90.00
_cell.angle_beta   90.00
_cell.angle_gamma   90.00
#
_symmetry.space_group_name_H-M   'P 1'
#
loop_
_entity.id
_entity.type
_entity.pdbx_description
1 polymer ?
#
loop_
_entity_poly.entity_id
_entity_poly.type
_entity_poly.pdbx_seq_one_letter_code
_entity_poly.pdbx_strand_id
1 'polypeptide(L)'
;MRPTLAKDPEAPTAPLRYHQHIMAPLRDLQLGRNLTLPKRLLTQAFARSGGAGGQNVNKVETKVDLRLDLDAAEPILGPTKTHRLRIRLKNRLDAEGRLHLTCDEHRERNRNLETALTRMEKLIASAITEPRKRRPTKPTKGSKERRLESKKHRSTTKKHRAKDDF
;
A
#
# COMPACT_ATOMS: atom_id res chain seq x y z
N MET A 1 -24.39 -66.75 37.28
CA MET A 1 -23.47 -65.65 37.54
C MET A 1 -22.65 -65.40 36.27
N ARG A 2 -22.87 -64.29 35.61
CA ARG A 2 -22.07 -63.91 34.43
C ARG A 2 -21.13 -62.77 34.87
N PRO A 3 -19.82 -62.77 34.53
CA PRO A 3 -18.90 -61.74 34.92
C PRO A 3 -19.13 -60.47 34.04
N THR A 4 -19.20 -59.34 34.71
CA THR A 4 -19.31 -58.00 34.10
C THR A 4 -17.96 -57.64 33.48
N LEU A 5 -17.93 -57.40 32.14
CA LEU A 5 -16.79 -56.85 31.42
C LEU A 5 -16.52 -55.43 31.88
N ALA A 6 -15.36 -55.20 32.44
CA ALA A 6 -14.87 -53.86 32.76
C ALA A 6 -14.59 -53.10 31.47
N LYS A 7 -15.11 -51.88 31.40
CA LYS A 7 -14.93 -50.93 30.30
C LYS A 7 -13.52 -50.37 30.42
N ASP A 8 -12.70 -50.56 29.39
CA ASP A 8 -11.35 -50.00 29.32
C ASP A 8 -11.39 -48.48 29.35
N PRO A 9 -10.46 -47.81 30.06
CA PRO A 9 -10.39 -46.36 30.07
C PRO A 9 -9.95 -45.85 28.69
N GLU A 10 -10.76 -44.94 28.16
CA GLU A 10 -10.58 -44.21 26.90
C GLU A 10 -9.21 -43.54 26.86
N ALA A 11 -8.37 -43.88 25.89
CA ALA A 11 -7.06 -43.32 25.70
C ALA A 11 -7.15 -41.81 25.53
N PRO A 12 -6.26 -41.00 26.11
CA PRO A 12 -6.29 -39.56 25.97
C PRO A 12 -6.10 -39.17 24.52
N THR A 13 -7.11 -38.52 23.95
CA THR A 13 -7.09 -37.93 22.60
C THR A 13 -5.95 -36.92 22.55
N ALA A 14 -4.89 -37.25 21.82
CA ALA A 14 -3.74 -36.38 21.63
C ALA A 14 -4.23 -35.01 21.09
N PRO A 15 -3.76 -33.91 21.64
CA PRO A 15 -4.17 -32.59 21.16
C PRO A 15 -3.77 -32.47 19.69
N LEU A 16 -4.75 -32.08 18.85
CA LEU A 16 -4.54 -31.74 17.47
C LEU A 16 -3.33 -30.81 17.41
N ARG A 17 -2.24 -31.27 16.81
CA ARG A 17 -1.07 -30.46 16.52
C ARG A 17 -1.55 -29.37 15.53
N TYR A 18 -1.96 -28.23 16.05
CA TYR A 18 -2.00 -27.01 15.29
C TYR A 18 -0.61 -26.85 14.68
N HIS A 19 -0.51 -26.99 13.39
CA HIS A 19 0.68 -26.63 12.67
C HIS A 19 0.91 -25.15 13.00
N GLN A 20 1.85 -24.91 13.92
CA GLN A 20 2.41 -23.58 14.13
C GLN A 20 3.05 -23.24 12.79
N HIS A 21 2.27 -22.55 11.93
CA HIS A 21 2.82 -21.92 10.76
C HIS A 21 3.85 -20.93 11.30
N ILE A 22 5.13 -21.30 11.11
CA ILE A 22 6.26 -20.42 11.42
C ILE A 22 5.96 -19.10 10.70
N MET A 23 5.50 -18.14 11.48
CA MET A 23 5.20 -16.80 10.94
C MET A 23 6.51 -16.21 10.51
N ALA A 24 6.58 -15.75 9.24
CA ALA A 24 7.73 -14.97 8.80
C ALA A 24 7.87 -13.77 9.76
N PRO A 25 9.03 -13.62 10.41
CA PRO A 25 9.22 -12.53 11.35
C PRO A 25 9.18 -11.20 10.59
N LEU A 26 8.57 -10.19 11.23
CA LEU A 26 8.72 -8.82 10.76
C LEU A 26 10.23 -8.50 10.64
N ARG A 27 10.59 -7.92 9.51
CA ARG A 27 11.94 -7.41 9.28
C ARG A 27 11.96 -5.88 9.31
N ASP A 28 13.13 -5.32 9.47
CA ASP A 28 13.34 -3.89 9.35
C ASP A 28 13.04 -3.42 7.92
N LEU A 29 12.49 -2.21 7.78
CA LEU A 29 12.24 -1.59 6.48
C LEU A 29 13.48 -0.86 5.99
N GLN A 30 13.93 -1.20 4.79
CA GLN A 30 15.09 -0.58 4.15
C GLN A 30 14.64 0.56 3.22
N LEU A 31 14.95 1.80 3.57
CA LEU A 31 14.58 2.98 2.82
C LEU A 31 15.79 3.57 2.07
N GLY A 32 16.26 2.82 1.05
CA GLY A 32 17.49 3.17 0.34
C GLY A 32 18.77 2.72 1.05
N ARG A 33 19.91 3.39 0.78
CA ARG A 33 21.22 2.92 1.26
C ARG A 33 21.49 3.17 2.74
N ASN A 34 20.95 4.23 3.32
CA ASN A 34 21.39 4.74 4.63
C ASN A 34 20.24 4.94 5.64
N LEU A 35 19.04 4.48 5.35
CA LEU A 35 17.91 4.70 6.23
C LEU A 35 17.16 3.39 6.46
N THR A 36 17.13 2.95 7.70
CA THR A 36 16.45 1.73 8.13
C THR A 36 15.46 2.06 9.24
N LEU A 37 14.23 1.61 9.10
CA LEU A 37 13.24 1.69 10.17
C LEU A 37 13.12 0.33 10.85
N PRO A 38 13.35 0.27 12.17
CA PRO A 38 13.33 -0.99 12.91
C PRO A 38 11.90 -1.57 12.96
N LYS A 39 11.81 -2.88 12.92
CA LYS A 39 10.54 -3.64 12.95
C LYS A 39 9.64 -3.33 14.14
N ARG A 40 10.19 -2.84 15.25
CA ARG A 40 9.44 -2.44 16.44
C ARG A 40 8.43 -1.30 16.19
N LEU A 41 8.62 -0.53 15.11
CA LEU A 41 7.72 0.53 14.68
C LEU A 41 6.54 0.02 13.87
N LEU A 42 6.56 -1.28 13.51
CA LEU A 42 5.55 -1.94 12.71
C LEU A 42 4.60 -2.76 13.59
N THR A 43 3.33 -2.65 13.31
CA THR A 43 2.30 -3.52 13.85
C THR A 43 1.68 -4.30 12.69
N GLN A 44 1.53 -5.63 12.87
CA GLN A 44 0.88 -6.49 11.89
C GLN A 44 -0.37 -7.12 12.49
N ALA A 45 -1.43 -7.21 11.70
CA ALA A 45 -2.62 -7.96 12.01
C ALA A 45 -2.97 -8.85 10.80
N PHE A 46 -3.72 -9.92 11.06
CA PHE A 46 -4.14 -10.85 10.03
C PHE A 46 -5.66 -10.92 10.01
N ALA A 47 -6.22 -11.05 8.83
CA ALA A 47 -7.64 -11.16 8.61
C ALA A 47 -7.92 -12.17 7.50
N ARG A 48 -9.17 -12.57 7.37
CA ARG A 48 -9.63 -13.37 6.24
C ARG A 48 -9.67 -12.50 5.00
N SER A 49 -9.28 -13.07 3.85
CA SER A 49 -9.39 -12.40 2.56
C SER A 49 -10.86 -12.26 2.19
N GLY A 50 -11.26 -11.10 1.65
CA GLY A 50 -12.61 -10.89 1.13
C GLY A 50 -12.74 -11.44 -0.28
N GLY A 51 -13.93 -11.91 -0.65
CA GLY A 51 -14.25 -12.35 -2.02
C GLY A 51 -15.16 -13.59 -2.05
N ALA A 52 -15.75 -13.86 -3.22
CA ALA A 52 -16.51 -15.07 -3.50
C ALA A 52 -15.56 -16.27 -3.63
N GLY A 53 -15.08 -16.77 -2.51
CA GLY A 53 -14.11 -17.87 -2.45
C GLY A 53 -14.69 -19.14 -1.84
N GLY A 54 -14.13 -20.29 -2.24
CA GLY A 54 -14.48 -21.60 -1.68
C GLY A 54 -14.08 -21.75 -0.20
N GLN A 55 -14.29 -22.94 0.36
CA GLN A 55 -14.14 -23.23 1.80
C GLN A 55 -12.81 -22.78 2.45
N ASN A 56 -11.72 -22.69 1.70
CA ASN A 56 -10.42 -22.27 2.22
C ASN A 56 -10.33 -20.76 2.55
N VAL A 57 -11.00 -19.90 1.78
CA VAL A 57 -10.99 -18.43 2.00
C VAL A 57 -11.65 -18.09 3.34
N ASN A 58 -12.64 -18.87 3.74
CA ASN A 58 -13.38 -18.66 5.00
C ASN A 58 -12.67 -19.24 6.25
N LYS A 59 -11.62 -20.04 6.07
CA LYS A 59 -10.93 -20.73 7.18
C LYS A 59 -9.54 -20.18 7.48
N VAL A 60 -8.88 -19.51 6.52
CA VAL A 60 -7.47 -19.11 6.64
C VAL A 60 -7.33 -17.60 6.61
N GLU A 61 -6.65 -17.03 7.60
CA GLU A 61 -6.36 -15.61 7.70
C GLU A 61 -5.07 -15.29 6.95
N THR A 62 -5.16 -15.08 5.65
CA THR A 62 -4.01 -14.80 4.77
C THR A 62 -3.83 -13.32 4.45
N LYS A 63 -4.86 -12.51 4.63
CA LYS A 63 -4.78 -11.06 4.46
C LYS A 63 -3.92 -10.46 5.57
N VAL A 64 -2.96 -9.64 5.18
CA VAL A 64 -2.05 -8.92 6.07
C VAL A 64 -2.47 -7.46 6.15
N ASP A 65 -2.59 -6.95 7.34
CA ASP A 65 -2.77 -5.54 7.68
C ASP A 65 -1.47 -5.07 8.36
N LEU A 66 -0.73 -4.19 7.71
CA LEU A 66 0.54 -3.66 8.18
C LEU A 66 0.41 -2.18 8.49
N ARG A 67 0.85 -1.78 9.67
CA ARG A 67 0.81 -0.38 10.11
C ARG A 67 2.18 0.05 10.60
N LEU A 68 2.57 1.28 10.24
CA LEU A 68 3.79 1.93 10.70
C LEU A 68 3.43 3.15 11.54
N ASP A 69 3.95 3.21 12.74
CA ASP A 69 3.83 4.36 13.61
C ASP A 69 4.77 5.47 13.14
N LEU A 70 4.19 6.58 12.63
CA LEU A 70 4.96 7.71 12.12
C LEU A 70 5.49 8.60 13.24
N ASP A 71 4.83 8.66 14.38
CA ASP A 71 5.29 9.45 15.54
C ASP A 71 6.52 8.79 16.15
N ALA A 72 6.47 7.49 16.37
CA ALA A 72 7.61 6.71 16.83
C ALA A 72 8.76 6.62 15.80
N ALA A 73 8.47 6.81 14.51
CA ALA A 73 9.48 6.84 13.44
C ALA A 73 10.14 8.21 13.26
N GLU A 74 9.54 9.30 13.78
CA GLU A 74 10.05 10.67 13.60
C GLU A 74 11.48 10.89 14.07
N PRO A 75 11.96 10.35 15.22
CA PRO A 75 13.35 10.50 15.65
C PRO A 75 14.37 9.94 14.64
N ILE A 76 13.96 8.93 13.84
CA ILE A 76 14.82 8.28 12.83
C ILE A 76 14.71 8.99 11.47
N LEU A 77 13.51 9.37 11.08
CA LEU A 77 13.22 10.02 9.81
C LEU A 77 13.59 11.50 9.80
N GLY A 78 13.42 12.14 10.93
CA GLY A 78 13.46 13.59 11.10
C GLY A 78 12.13 14.28 10.75
N PRO A 79 11.84 15.47 11.36
CA PRO A 79 10.53 16.13 11.28
C PRO A 79 10.11 16.49 9.86
N THR A 80 11.06 16.92 9.02
CA THR A 80 10.76 17.30 7.62
C THR A 80 10.24 16.13 6.79
N LYS A 81 10.87 14.94 6.92
CA LYS A 81 10.47 13.76 6.17
C LYS A 81 9.14 13.21 6.70
N THR A 82 8.96 13.18 8.01
CA THR A 82 7.71 12.75 8.66
C THR A 82 6.53 13.63 8.24
N HIS A 83 6.70 14.95 8.26
CA HIS A 83 5.68 15.88 7.77
C HIS A 83 5.34 15.64 6.30
N ARG A 84 6.35 15.41 5.46
CA ARG A 84 6.16 15.10 4.04
C ARG A 84 5.41 13.78 3.83
N LEU A 85 5.69 12.75 4.62
CA LEU A 85 4.94 11.48 4.62
C LEU A 85 3.47 11.71 4.96
N ARG A 86 3.17 12.45 6.01
CA ARG A 86 1.78 12.75 6.42
C ARG A 86 1.00 13.47 5.32
N ILE A 87 1.61 14.44 4.65
CA ILE A 87 0.94 15.16 3.54
C ILE A 87 0.73 14.26 2.34
N ARG A 88 1.76 13.54 1.88
CA ARG A 88 1.69 12.77 0.64
C ARG A 88 0.89 11.48 0.76
N LEU A 89 0.89 10.88 1.93
CA LEU A 89 0.20 9.62 2.20
C LEU A 89 -1.06 9.81 3.05
N LYS A 90 -1.62 11.01 3.09
CA LYS A 90 -2.82 11.35 3.89
C LYS A 90 -3.95 10.32 3.74
N ASN A 91 -4.21 9.85 2.53
CA ASN A 91 -5.27 8.88 2.24
C ASN A 91 -4.94 7.43 2.69
N ARG A 92 -3.77 7.22 3.24
CA ARG A 92 -3.29 5.92 3.76
C ARG A 92 -2.97 5.97 5.25
N LEU A 93 -3.31 7.06 5.91
CA LEU A 93 -3.21 7.16 7.36
C LEU A 93 -4.49 6.68 8.00
N ASP A 94 -4.37 5.94 9.10
CA ASP A 94 -5.50 5.58 9.95
C ASP A 94 -5.89 6.75 10.88
N ALA A 95 -6.90 6.53 11.72
CA ALA A 95 -7.40 7.55 12.66
C ALA A 95 -6.33 7.99 13.67
N GLU A 96 -5.37 7.12 13.99
CA GLU A 96 -4.25 7.39 14.89
C GLU A 96 -3.03 7.98 14.18
N GLY A 97 -3.13 8.26 12.87
CA GLY A 97 -2.04 8.85 12.08
C GLY A 97 -0.94 7.86 11.68
N ARG A 98 -1.16 6.54 11.84
CA ARG A 98 -0.24 5.50 11.41
C ARG A 98 -0.42 5.21 9.93
N LEU A 99 0.67 4.95 9.23
CA LEU A 99 0.62 4.53 7.82
C LEU A 99 0.11 3.09 7.72
N HIS A 100 -1.01 2.91 7.04
CA HIS A 100 -1.73 1.66 6.91
C HIS A 100 -1.64 1.09 5.49
N LEU A 101 -1.39 -0.22 5.38
CA LEU A 101 -1.32 -0.95 4.12
C LEU A 101 -1.83 -2.38 4.30
N THR A 102 -2.72 -2.82 3.40
CA THR A 102 -3.22 -4.20 3.37
C THR A 102 -2.69 -4.95 2.15
N CYS A 103 -2.51 -6.26 2.28
CA CYS A 103 -2.12 -7.15 1.19
C CYS A 103 -2.80 -8.51 1.34
N ASP A 104 -3.49 -8.96 0.28
CA ASP A 104 -4.22 -10.24 0.21
C ASP A 104 -4.08 -10.93 -1.17
N GLU A 105 -2.98 -10.65 -1.90
CA GLU A 105 -2.78 -11.10 -3.28
C GLU A 105 -2.37 -12.57 -3.39
N HIS A 106 -1.74 -13.09 -2.34
CA HIS A 106 -1.20 -14.46 -2.34
C HIS A 106 -2.01 -15.37 -1.41
N ARG A 107 -2.01 -16.66 -1.71
CA ARG A 107 -2.61 -17.68 -0.82
C ARG A 107 -1.84 -17.84 0.49
N GLU A 108 -0.57 -17.52 0.49
CA GLU A 108 0.34 -17.67 1.63
C GLU A 108 0.47 -16.37 2.40
N ARG A 109 0.23 -16.42 3.71
CA ARG A 109 0.37 -15.29 4.64
C ARG A 109 1.77 -14.67 4.56
N ASN A 110 2.81 -15.50 4.53
CA ASN A 110 4.19 -15.03 4.51
C ASN A 110 4.52 -14.24 3.24
N ARG A 111 3.99 -14.65 2.09
CA ARG A 111 4.15 -13.91 0.82
C ARG A 111 3.40 -12.58 0.85
N ASN A 112 2.21 -12.56 1.42
CA ASN A 112 1.47 -11.30 1.60
C ASN A 112 2.22 -10.34 2.52
N LEU A 113 2.82 -10.84 3.61
CA LEU A 113 3.62 -10.02 4.52
C LEU A 113 4.85 -9.42 3.82
N GLU A 114 5.62 -10.23 3.09
CA GLU A 114 6.80 -9.76 2.37
C GLU A 114 6.42 -8.74 1.28
N THR A 115 5.33 -8.99 0.57
CA THR A 115 4.79 -8.04 -0.41
C THR A 115 4.36 -6.73 0.25
N ALA A 116 3.69 -6.80 1.40
CA ALA A 116 3.28 -5.62 2.16
C ALA A 116 4.49 -4.81 2.65
N LEU A 117 5.53 -5.46 3.20
CA LEU A 117 6.76 -4.80 3.62
C LEU A 117 7.46 -4.10 2.46
N THR A 118 7.64 -4.79 1.33
CA THR A 118 8.26 -4.23 0.12
C THR A 118 7.47 -3.04 -0.45
N ARG A 119 6.15 -3.11 -0.41
CA ARG A 119 5.29 -1.99 -0.83
C ARG A 119 5.39 -0.81 0.10
N MET A 120 5.42 -1.06 1.40
CA MET A 120 5.58 0.00 2.40
C MET A 120 6.92 0.71 2.23
N GLU A 121 8.01 -0.02 2.02
CA GLU A 121 9.33 0.53 1.70
C GLU A 121 9.28 1.46 0.48
N LYS A 122 8.72 1.00 -0.64
CA LYS A 122 8.57 1.79 -1.87
C LYS A 122 7.71 3.03 -1.67
N LEU A 123 6.60 2.92 -0.95
CA LEU A 123 5.72 4.05 -0.66
C LEU A 123 6.43 5.11 0.16
N ILE A 124 7.10 4.72 1.25
CA ILE A 124 7.84 5.63 2.10
C ILE A 124 9.00 6.27 1.33
N ALA A 125 9.81 5.49 0.62
CA ALA A 125 10.93 6.00 -0.18
C ALA A 125 10.49 7.04 -1.21
N SER A 126 9.39 6.76 -1.94
CA SER A 126 8.83 7.70 -2.91
C SER A 126 8.28 8.98 -2.27
N ALA A 127 7.66 8.85 -1.09
CA ALA A 127 7.07 9.98 -0.38
C ALA A 127 8.12 10.88 0.30
N ILE A 128 9.23 10.32 0.77
CA ILE A 128 10.35 11.08 1.36
C ILE A 128 11.10 11.88 0.29
N THR A 129 11.21 11.32 -0.93
CA THR A 129 12.01 11.92 -2.00
C THR A 129 11.44 13.29 -2.39
N GLU A 130 12.30 14.31 -2.40
CA GLU A 130 11.91 15.65 -2.83
C GLU A 130 11.71 15.70 -4.35
N PRO A 131 10.55 16.19 -4.84
CA PRO A 131 10.34 16.30 -6.26
C PRO A 131 11.30 17.32 -6.85
N ARG A 132 11.97 16.95 -7.91
CA ARG A 132 12.83 17.88 -8.64
C ARG A 132 11.98 19.05 -9.16
N LYS A 133 12.39 20.28 -8.88
CA LYS A 133 11.73 21.51 -9.37
C LYS A 133 11.65 21.47 -10.90
N ARG A 134 10.43 21.47 -11.43
CA ARG A 134 10.21 21.50 -12.88
C ARG A 134 10.64 22.88 -13.41
N ARG A 135 11.54 22.87 -14.38
CA ARG A 135 11.87 24.10 -15.12
C ARG A 135 10.76 24.35 -16.14
N PRO A 136 10.22 25.59 -16.25
CA PRO A 136 9.24 25.90 -17.28
C PRO A 136 9.87 25.75 -18.66
N THR A 137 9.18 25.05 -19.55
CA THR A 137 9.61 24.90 -20.95
C THR A 137 8.98 25.97 -21.82
N LYS A 138 9.76 26.55 -22.72
CA LYS A 138 9.22 27.49 -23.73
C LYS A 138 8.40 26.73 -24.78
N PRO A 139 7.29 27.28 -25.29
CA PRO A 139 6.55 26.67 -26.37
C PRO A 139 7.43 26.45 -27.61
N THR A 140 7.28 25.28 -28.25
CA THR A 140 8.02 24.96 -29.48
C THR A 140 7.63 25.89 -30.64
N LYS A 141 8.50 26.02 -31.64
CA LYS A 141 8.23 26.81 -32.86
C LYS A 141 6.92 26.37 -33.52
N GLY A 142 6.74 25.06 -33.74
CA GLY A 142 5.52 24.51 -34.34
C GLY A 142 4.24 24.75 -33.50
N SER A 143 4.33 24.84 -32.17
CA SER A 143 3.19 25.22 -31.33
C SER A 143 2.79 26.69 -31.52
N LYS A 144 3.79 27.58 -31.70
CA LYS A 144 3.55 28.98 -31.99
C LYS A 144 2.92 29.16 -33.37
N GLU A 145 3.43 28.47 -34.38
CA GLU A 145 2.91 28.48 -35.75
C GLU A 145 1.46 28.03 -35.81
N ARG A 146 1.17 26.84 -35.24
CA ARG A 146 -0.22 26.33 -35.17
C ARG A 146 -1.18 27.29 -34.47
N ARG A 147 -0.74 27.97 -33.40
CA ARG A 147 -1.54 28.95 -32.70
C ARG A 147 -1.81 30.19 -33.58
N LEU A 148 -0.83 30.61 -34.35
CA LEU A 148 -0.99 31.75 -35.30
C LEU A 148 -1.92 31.38 -36.46
N GLU A 149 -1.80 30.20 -37.03
CA GLU A 149 -2.70 29.68 -38.07
C GLU A 149 -4.14 29.59 -37.57
N SER A 150 -4.37 29.01 -36.39
CA SER A 150 -5.70 28.96 -35.77
C SER A 150 -6.29 30.37 -35.55
N LYS A 151 -5.46 31.36 -35.17
CA LYS A 151 -5.88 32.74 -35.04
C LYS A 151 -6.26 33.34 -36.39
N LYS A 152 -5.46 33.13 -37.44
CA LYS A 152 -5.74 33.60 -38.79
C LYS A 152 -7.06 33.04 -39.32
N HIS A 153 -7.24 31.73 -39.20
CA HIS A 153 -8.46 31.02 -39.60
C HIS A 153 -9.70 31.59 -38.90
N ARG A 154 -9.65 31.78 -37.58
CA ARG A 154 -10.77 32.38 -36.83
C ARG A 154 -11.04 33.81 -37.24
N SER A 155 -10.01 34.58 -37.58
CA SER A 155 -10.16 35.96 -38.06
C SER A 155 -10.83 36.01 -39.44
N THR A 156 -10.43 35.14 -40.39
CA THR A 156 -11.06 35.06 -41.71
C THR A 156 -12.52 34.63 -41.60
N THR A 157 -12.82 33.59 -40.76
CA THR A 157 -14.22 33.18 -40.54
C THR A 157 -15.08 34.30 -39.97
N LYS A 158 -14.56 35.08 -39.00
CA LYS A 158 -15.27 36.25 -38.47
C LYS A 158 -15.52 37.33 -39.57
N LYS A 159 -14.53 37.60 -40.42
CA LYS A 159 -14.68 38.58 -41.52
C LYS A 159 -15.72 38.12 -42.56
N HIS A 160 -15.78 36.82 -42.86
CA HIS A 160 -16.81 36.29 -43.78
C HIS A 160 -18.21 36.45 -43.19
N ARG A 161 -18.42 36.06 -41.95
CA ARG A 161 -19.73 36.22 -41.27
C ARG A 161 -20.20 37.68 -41.22
N ALA A 162 -19.30 38.62 -40.91
CA ALA A 162 -19.64 40.05 -40.89
C ALA A 162 -19.91 40.65 -42.28
N LYS A 163 -19.58 39.95 -43.37
CA LYS A 163 -19.88 40.35 -44.75
C LYS A 163 -21.22 39.81 -45.24
N ASP A 164 -21.68 38.68 -44.67
CA ASP A 164 -22.95 38.06 -45.03
C ASP A 164 -24.13 38.69 -44.27
N ASP A 165 -23.88 39.52 -43.25
CA ASP A 165 -24.89 40.24 -42.46
C ASP A 165 -25.25 41.63 -43.02
N PHE A 166 -24.76 42.00 -44.22
CA PHE A 166 -25.08 43.22 -44.94
C PHE A 166 -25.52 42.90 -46.37
#